data_f6a2b08f3f735171b826a744cfe098d2
#
_entry.id   f6a2b08f3f735171b826a744cfe098d2
#
_cell.length_a   1.000
_cell.length_b   1.000
_cell.length_c   1.000
_cell.angle_alpha   90.00
_cell.angle_beta   90.00
_cell.angle_gamma   90.00
#
_symmetry.space_group_name_H-M   'P 1'
#
loop_
_entity.id
_entity.type
_entity.pdbx_description
1 polymer ?
#
loop_
_entity_poly.entity_id
_entity_poly.type
_entity_poly.pdbx_seq_one_letter_code
_entity_poly.pdbx_strand_id
1 'polypeptide(L)'
;MAIGGVGAGGGAGGGEGQGRSVLVTGGAGFIGTHTVLQLLEKGYAVTAVDNFHNSVPEALDRVRHIVGPALSARLQFIFGDLTIKDDLEKVFAAKKYDAVIHFAGLKAVAESVAHPEMYNRNNIVGTVNLYDVMKKHGCNKPEKVPCFEDSPLKALNPYGRTKLYLEEMLRDYQHANPEWRTILLRYFNPIGAHESGDIGEDPKGVPNNLLPYIQQVAVARRPELNVYGHDYRTRDGTAVRDYIHVVDLADGHIAALEKLFATPDIGCVAYNLGTGRGTTVLEMVSAFEKAYGKKIPVKMCPRRPGDSEQVYASTAKAEEELGWRAKYGIEEMCRDQWNWAKKNPYGYCGNAAENKD
;
A
#
# COMPACT_ATOMS: atom_id res chain seq x y z
N MET A 1 4.82 -2.13 -2.25
CA MET A 1 5.88 -3.02 -2.75
C MET A 1 6.46 -2.40 -4.02
N ALA A 2 7.74 -2.09 -4.13
CA ALA A 2 8.40 -1.45 -5.26
C ALA A 2 9.44 -2.36 -5.91
N ILE A 3 9.54 -2.33 -7.25
CA ILE A 3 10.44 -3.18 -8.04
C ILE A 3 11.13 -2.34 -9.10
N GLY A 4 12.46 -2.37 -9.24
CA GLY A 4 13.19 -1.53 -10.17
C GLY A 4 14.11 -2.23 -11.16
N GLY A 5 14.19 -1.77 -12.42
CA GLY A 5 15.12 -2.20 -13.45
C GLY A 5 15.76 -1.04 -14.24
N VAL A 6 17.08 -1.06 -14.48
CA VAL A 6 17.82 -0.06 -15.26
C VAL A 6 18.33 -0.64 -16.56
N GLY A 7 17.96 0.01 -17.70
CA GLY A 7 18.74 -0.01 -18.91
C GLY A 7 19.67 1.21 -18.91
N ALA A 8 20.93 1.05 -19.30
CA ALA A 8 21.90 2.13 -19.37
C ALA A 8 21.53 3.16 -20.44
N GLY A 9 21.30 4.41 -20.05
CA GLY A 9 21.10 5.56 -20.93
C GLY A 9 21.40 6.84 -20.16
N GLY A 10 22.58 7.39 -20.33
CA GLY A 10 22.97 8.65 -19.73
C GLY A 10 22.26 9.85 -20.36
N GLY A 11 21.78 10.78 -19.54
CA GLY A 11 21.24 12.07 -19.94
C GLY A 11 21.08 12.97 -18.74
N ALA A 12 21.84 14.06 -18.71
CA ALA A 12 21.89 15.02 -17.62
C ALA A 12 20.70 15.99 -17.60
N GLY A 13 20.22 16.37 -16.41
CA GLY A 13 19.57 17.67 -16.16
C GLY A 13 18.07 17.76 -16.48
N GLY A 14 17.26 16.89 -15.91
CA GLY A 14 15.82 17.05 -15.85
C GLY A 14 15.31 16.46 -14.53
N GLY A 15 14.12 16.83 -14.04
CA GLY A 15 13.57 16.31 -12.79
C GLY A 15 13.74 14.79 -12.67
N GLU A 16 13.99 14.29 -11.46
CA GLU A 16 14.51 12.94 -11.13
C GLU A 16 13.82 11.76 -11.84
N GLY A 17 12.55 11.93 -12.27
CA GLY A 17 11.77 10.93 -13.00
C GLY A 17 11.72 11.05 -14.52
N GLN A 18 12.32 12.12 -15.11
CA GLN A 18 12.19 12.35 -16.55
C GLN A 18 12.82 11.23 -17.38
N GLY A 19 12.00 10.67 -18.28
CA GLY A 19 12.41 9.61 -19.21
C GLY A 19 12.32 8.19 -18.65
N ARG A 20 12.03 7.98 -17.36
CA ARG A 20 11.87 6.66 -16.74
C ARG A 20 10.43 6.19 -16.73
N SER A 21 10.24 4.91 -16.91
CA SER A 21 8.93 4.23 -16.96
C SER A 21 8.78 3.24 -15.83
N VAL A 22 7.71 3.39 -15.05
CA VAL A 22 7.41 2.54 -13.87
C VAL A 22 6.10 1.78 -14.09
N LEU A 23 6.15 0.46 -13.91
CA LEU A 23 4.95 -0.38 -13.83
C LEU A 23 4.47 -0.43 -12.38
N VAL A 24 3.18 -0.18 -12.16
CA VAL A 24 2.54 -0.26 -10.83
C VAL A 24 1.43 -1.29 -10.88
N THR A 25 1.63 -2.47 -10.27
CA THR A 25 0.57 -3.48 -10.16
C THR A 25 -0.30 -3.18 -8.93
N GLY A 26 -1.60 -3.42 -9.01
CA GLY A 26 -2.53 -2.95 -7.98
C GLY A 26 -2.64 -1.41 -7.96
N GLY A 27 -2.42 -0.79 -9.13
CA GLY A 27 -2.32 0.67 -9.27
C GLY A 27 -3.62 1.43 -9.03
N ALA A 28 -4.78 0.74 -9.10
CA ALA A 28 -6.08 1.33 -8.78
C ALA A 28 -6.49 1.14 -7.30
N GLY A 29 -5.69 0.40 -6.51
CA GLY A 29 -5.90 0.21 -5.08
C GLY A 29 -5.56 1.46 -4.25
N PHE A 30 -5.87 1.41 -2.94
CA PHE A 30 -5.67 2.54 -2.02
C PHE A 30 -4.24 3.10 -2.02
N ILE A 31 -3.23 2.26 -1.76
CA ILE A 31 -1.82 2.69 -1.76
C ILE A 31 -1.36 2.98 -3.19
N GLY A 32 -1.81 2.14 -4.15
CA GLY A 32 -1.44 2.26 -5.57
C GLY A 32 -1.79 3.62 -6.17
N THR A 33 -3.01 4.11 -5.98
CA THR A 33 -3.45 5.41 -6.52
C THR A 33 -2.66 6.59 -5.97
N HIS A 34 -2.36 6.62 -4.67
CA HIS A 34 -1.54 7.67 -4.06
C HIS A 34 -0.09 7.62 -4.56
N THR A 35 0.46 6.42 -4.75
CA THR A 35 1.82 6.26 -5.31
C THR A 35 1.86 6.62 -6.80
N VAL A 36 0.84 6.23 -7.59
CA VAL A 36 0.72 6.62 -9.00
C VAL A 36 0.66 8.15 -9.14
N LEU A 37 -0.12 8.83 -8.29
CA LEU A 37 -0.21 10.28 -8.28
C LEU A 37 1.18 10.91 -8.07
N GLN A 38 1.88 10.52 -7.03
CA GLN A 38 3.21 11.07 -6.73
C GLN A 38 4.27 10.74 -7.79
N LEU A 39 4.24 9.54 -8.37
CA LEU A 39 5.12 9.19 -9.49
C LEU A 39 4.92 10.13 -10.68
N LEU A 40 3.65 10.46 -11.00
CA LEU A 40 3.34 11.40 -12.08
C LEU A 40 3.84 12.81 -11.76
N GLU A 41 3.66 13.28 -10.53
CA GLU A 41 4.15 14.58 -10.06
C GLU A 41 5.68 14.67 -10.10
N LYS A 42 6.38 13.57 -9.82
CA LYS A 42 7.84 13.44 -9.97
C LYS A 42 8.31 13.28 -11.43
N GLY A 43 7.38 13.24 -12.39
CA GLY A 43 7.68 13.21 -13.82
C GLY A 43 7.95 11.82 -14.41
N TYR A 44 7.65 10.74 -13.69
CA TYR A 44 7.71 9.39 -14.24
C TYR A 44 6.60 9.13 -15.27
N ALA A 45 6.85 8.25 -16.23
CA ALA A 45 5.82 7.65 -17.04
C ALA A 45 5.32 6.40 -16.30
N VAL A 46 4.02 6.31 -16.02
CA VAL A 46 3.44 5.27 -15.19
C VAL A 46 2.50 4.38 -16.01
N THR A 47 2.67 3.07 -15.90
CA THR A 47 1.66 2.09 -16.34
C THR A 47 1.06 1.43 -15.10
N ALA A 48 -0.22 1.64 -14.86
CA ALA A 48 -0.97 0.97 -13.80
C ALA A 48 -1.62 -0.30 -14.33
N VAL A 49 -1.48 -1.41 -13.59
CA VAL A 49 -2.15 -2.69 -13.87
C VAL A 49 -3.02 -3.06 -12.69
N ASP A 50 -4.27 -3.43 -12.96
CA ASP A 50 -5.22 -3.86 -11.94
C ASP A 50 -6.29 -4.74 -12.58
N ASN A 51 -6.86 -5.69 -11.83
CA ASN A 51 -7.99 -6.52 -12.26
C ASN A 51 -9.33 -6.06 -11.65
N PHE A 52 -9.30 -4.98 -10.87
CA PHE A 52 -10.45 -4.40 -10.16
C PHE A 52 -11.16 -5.36 -9.19
N HIS A 53 -10.47 -6.39 -8.70
CA HIS A 53 -11.06 -7.31 -7.73
C HIS A 53 -11.51 -6.56 -6.47
N ASN A 54 -10.66 -5.67 -5.92
CA ASN A 54 -10.94 -4.87 -4.72
C ASN A 54 -10.68 -3.37 -4.91
N SER A 55 -10.72 -2.90 -6.14
CA SER A 55 -10.52 -1.51 -6.56
C SER A 55 -11.55 -1.14 -7.63
N VAL A 56 -11.51 0.08 -8.14
CA VAL A 56 -12.41 0.57 -9.18
C VAL A 56 -11.68 1.49 -10.18
N PRO A 57 -12.12 1.55 -11.47
CA PRO A 57 -11.52 2.43 -12.48
C PRO A 57 -11.53 3.90 -12.09
N GLU A 58 -12.62 4.37 -11.47
CA GLU A 58 -12.83 5.74 -11.01
C GLU A 58 -11.65 6.27 -10.17
N ALA A 59 -10.98 5.43 -9.40
CA ALA A 59 -9.83 5.82 -8.59
C ALA A 59 -8.69 6.40 -9.45
N LEU A 60 -8.39 5.79 -10.61
CA LEU A 60 -7.38 6.29 -11.56
C LEU A 60 -7.87 7.50 -12.36
N ASP A 61 -9.16 7.61 -12.64
CA ASP A 61 -9.72 8.76 -13.33
C ASP A 61 -9.64 10.01 -12.43
N ARG A 62 -9.84 9.85 -11.12
CA ARG A 62 -9.63 10.93 -10.16
C ARG A 62 -8.15 11.31 -10.00
N VAL A 63 -7.23 10.35 -10.08
CA VAL A 63 -5.79 10.67 -10.16
C VAL A 63 -5.50 11.54 -11.39
N ARG A 64 -6.03 11.18 -12.58
CA ARG A 64 -5.89 11.99 -13.80
C ARG A 64 -6.42 13.41 -13.62
N HIS A 65 -7.56 13.53 -12.95
CA HIS A 65 -8.16 14.84 -12.66
C HIS A 65 -7.27 15.70 -11.76
N ILE A 66 -6.74 15.11 -10.68
CA ILE A 66 -5.88 15.83 -9.71
C ILE A 66 -4.60 16.33 -10.37
N VAL A 67 -3.91 15.46 -11.13
CA VAL A 67 -2.61 15.82 -11.73
C VAL A 67 -2.75 16.70 -12.99
N GLY A 68 -3.95 16.82 -13.54
CA GLY A 68 -4.24 17.61 -14.74
C GLY A 68 -3.76 16.96 -16.05
N PRO A 69 -4.12 17.56 -17.21
CA PRO A 69 -3.98 16.93 -18.52
C PRO A 69 -2.51 16.64 -18.92
N ALA A 70 -1.56 17.49 -18.55
CA ALA A 70 -0.16 17.33 -18.92
C ALA A 70 0.49 16.10 -18.27
N LEU A 71 0.23 15.86 -16.99
CA LEU A 71 0.78 14.70 -16.27
C LEU A 71 -0.08 13.45 -16.50
N SER A 72 -1.39 13.59 -16.66
CA SER A 72 -2.28 12.46 -16.93
C SER A 72 -1.95 11.76 -18.25
N ALA A 73 -1.41 12.47 -19.24
CA ALA A 73 -0.91 11.89 -20.50
C ALA A 73 0.24 10.88 -20.29
N ARG A 74 0.91 10.91 -19.12
CA ARG A 74 1.97 9.96 -18.75
C ARG A 74 1.43 8.72 -18.02
N LEU A 75 0.12 8.65 -17.72
CA LEU A 75 -0.53 7.51 -17.08
C LEU A 75 -1.23 6.64 -18.11
N GLN A 76 -0.72 5.43 -18.28
CA GLN A 76 -1.37 4.35 -19.01
C GLN A 76 -2.03 3.39 -18.00
N PHE A 77 -3.21 2.88 -18.32
CA PHE A 77 -3.83 1.77 -17.59
C PHE A 77 -3.95 0.55 -18.50
N ILE A 78 -3.64 -0.61 -17.95
CA ILE A 78 -3.81 -1.92 -18.61
C ILE A 78 -4.57 -2.83 -17.65
N PHE A 79 -5.74 -3.33 -18.06
CA PHE A 79 -6.43 -4.37 -17.31
C PHE A 79 -5.63 -5.67 -17.36
N GLY A 80 -5.40 -6.31 -16.20
CA GLY A 80 -4.67 -7.57 -16.15
C GLY A 80 -4.71 -8.21 -14.76
N ASP A 81 -4.77 -9.53 -14.76
CA ASP A 81 -4.70 -10.37 -13.56
C ASP A 81 -3.34 -11.07 -13.48
N LEU A 82 -2.62 -10.89 -12.38
CA LEU A 82 -1.29 -11.48 -12.20
C LEU A 82 -1.31 -13.01 -12.14
N THR A 83 -2.45 -13.60 -11.83
CA THR A 83 -2.61 -15.08 -11.87
C THR A 83 -2.69 -15.62 -13.29
N ILE A 84 -2.85 -14.74 -14.28
CA ILE A 84 -2.92 -15.05 -15.72
C ILE A 84 -1.63 -14.56 -16.39
N LYS A 85 -0.71 -15.48 -16.67
CA LYS A 85 0.62 -15.14 -17.20
C LYS A 85 0.55 -14.39 -18.53
N ASP A 86 -0.43 -14.71 -19.37
CA ASP A 86 -0.63 -14.04 -20.67
C ASP A 86 -1.00 -12.56 -20.53
N ASP A 87 -1.67 -12.16 -19.45
CA ASP A 87 -1.95 -10.74 -19.19
C ASP A 87 -0.67 -9.99 -18.86
N LEU A 88 0.22 -10.58 -18.06
CA LEU A 88 1.54 -10.02 -17.78
C LEU A 88 2.41 -9.94 -19.04
N GLU A 89 2.40 -10.97 -19.91
CA GLU A 89 3.12 -10.94 -21.18
C GLU A 89 2.67 -9.77 -22.07
N LYS A 90 1.36 -9.50 -22.14
CA LYS A 90 0.83 -8.32 -22.87
C LYS A 90 1.35 -7.01 -22.28
N VAL A 91 1.37 -6.89 -20.94
CA VAL A 91 1.86 -5.70 -20.23
C VAL A 91 3.33 -5.43 -20.59
N PHE A 92 4.19 -6.46 -20.49
CA PHE A 92 5.62 -6.30 -20.74
C PHE A 92 6.01 -6.25 -22.21
N ALA A 93 5.17 -6.79 -23.10
CA ALA A 93 5.34 -6.64 -24.57
C ALA A 93 5.01 -5.21 -25.03
N ALA A 94 4.09 -4.52 -24.35
CA ALA A 94 3.67 -3.17 -24.74
C ALA A 94 4.76 -2.11 -24.51
N LYS A 95 5.63 -2.28 -23.50
CA LYS A 95 6.65 -1.30 -23.13
C LYS A 95 7.74 -1.91 -22.26
N LYS A 96 8.95 -1.35 -22.35
CA LYS A 96 10.02 -1.63 -21.37
C LYS A 96 9.83 -0.76 -20.13
N TYR A 97 9.99 -1.35 -18.94
CA TYR A 97 9.90 -0.68 -17.66
C TYR A 97 11.26 -0.63 -17.00
N ASP A 98 11.60 0.55 -16.46
CA ASP A 98 12.82 0.76 -15.66
C ASP A 98 12.63 0.24 -14.23
N ALA A 99 11.38 0.19 -13.76
CA ALA A 99 11.04 -0.31 -12.44
C ALA A 99 9.61 -0.88 -12.39
N VAL A 100 9.37 -1.78 -11.43
CA VAL A 100 8.03 -2.27 -11.10
C VAL A 100 7.75 -2.01 -9.63
N ILE A 101 6.62 -1.38 -9.31
CA ILE A 101 6.08 -1.28 -7.96
C ILE A 101 4.91 -2.26 -7.85
N HIS A 102 5.01 -3.21 -6.93
CA HIS A 102 4.04 -4.31 -6.86
C HIS A 102 3.15 -4.20 -5.62
N PHE A 103 1.96 -3.63 -5.77
CA PHE A 103 0.93 -3.56 -4.71
C PHE A 103 -0.13 -4.65 -4.83
N ALA A 104 -0.32 -5.23 -6.00
CA ALA A 104 -1.36 -6.22 -6.23
C ALA A 104 -1.25 -7.38 -5.22
N GLY A 105 -2.36 -7.66 -4.55
CA GLY A 105 -2.43 -8.73 -3.56
C GLY A 105 -3.64 -8.60 -2.64
N LEU A 106 -4.20 -9.73 -2.24
CA LEU A 106 -5.25 -9.80 -1.24
C LEU A 106 -4.65 -9.54 0.15
N LYS A 107 -5.37 -8.76 0.99
CA LYS A 107 -4.84 -8.27 2.28
C LYS A 107 -5.76 -8.53 3.49
N ALA A 108 -6.94 -9.11 3.31
CA ALA A 108 -7.91 -9.31 4.38
C ALA A 108 -7.56 -10.53 5.23
N VAL A 109 -7.14 -10.30 6.49
CA VAL A 109 -6.65 -11.35 7.39
C VAL A 109 -7.72 -12.42 7.67
N ALA A 110 -8.96 -12.01 8.00
CA ALA A 110 -10.04 -12.94 8.30
C ALA A 110 -10.40 -13.81 7.08
N GLU A 111 -10.47 -13.21 5.89
CA GLU A 111 -10.71 -13.90 4.64
C GLU A 111 -9.58 -14.90 4.32
N SER A 112 -8.33 -14.54 4.62
CA SER A 112 -7.19 -15.45 4.41
C SER A 112 -7.23 -16.70 5.27
N VAL A 113 -7.88 -16.62 6.43
CA VAL A 113 -8.09 -17.80 7.31
C VAL A 113 -9.18 -18.68 6.77
N ALA A 114 -10.26 -18.08 6.21
CA ALA A 114 -11.37 -18.82 5.60
C ALA A 114 -11.02 -19.42 4.23
N HIS A 115 -10.18 -18.72 3.44
CA HIS A 115 -9.85 -19.07 2.05
C HIS A 115 -8.33 -18.99 1.79
N PRO A 116 -7.48 -19.79 2.46
CA PRO A 116 -6.03 -19.71 2.34
C PRO A 116 -5.51 -20.04 0.93
N GLU A 117 -6.20 -20.92 0.18
CA GLU A 117 -5.86 -21.29 -1.20
C GLU A 117 -5.99 -20.11 -2.16
N MET A 118 -7.00 -19.26 -1.98
CA MET A 118 -7.20 -18.06 -2.76
C MET A 118 -6.03 -17.06 -2.54
N TYR A 119 -5.58 -16.91 -1.29
CA TYR A 119 -4.44 -16.08 -0.95
C TYR A 119 -3.13 -16.63 -1.51
N ASN A 120 -2.92 -17.95 -1.46
CA ASN A 120 -1.75 -18.58 -2.06
C ASN A 120 -1.74 -18.39 -3.58
N ARG A 121 -2.88 -18.63 -4.24
CA ARG A 121 -2.98 -18.45 -5.69
C ARG A 121 -2.76 -16.99 -6.09
N ASN A 122 -3.48 -16.05 -5.45
CA ASN A 122 -3.39 -14.64 -5.83
C ASN A 122 -2.03 -14.04 -5.46
N ASN A 123 -1.59 -14.18 -4.22
CA ASN A 123 -0.41 -13.49 -3.72
C ASN A 123 0.89 -14.19 -4.13
N ILE A 124 0.97 -15.54 -4.05
CA ILE A 124 2.21 -16.26 -4.37
C ILE A 124 2.29 -16.52 -5.86
N VAL A 125 1.32 -17.25 -6.44
CA VAL A 125 1.39 -17.61 -7.86
C VAL A 125 1.39 -16.35 -8.74
N GLY A 126 0.53 -15.38 -8.45
CA GLY A 126 0.52 -14.11 -9.19
C GLY A 126 1.85 -13.37 -9.14
N THR A 127 2.53 -13.34 -7.98
CA THR A 127 3.84 -12.71 -7.86
C THR A 127 4.95 -13.51 -8.56
N VAL A 128 4.92 -14.85 -8.51
CA VAL A 128 5.86 -15.70 -9.26
C VAL A 128 5.72 -15.48 -10.76
N ASN A 129 4.48 -15.44 -11.28
CA ASN A 129 4.25 -15.12 -12.68
C ASN A 129 4.85 -13.75 -13.07
N LEU A 130 4.68 -12.75 -12.20
CA LEU A 130 5.26 -11.43 -12.43
C LEU A 130 6.79 -11.51 -12.54
N TYR A 131 7.47 -12.23 -11.63
CA TYR A 131 8.93 -12.37 -11.67
C TYR A 131 9.43 -13.12 -12.92
N ASP A 132 8.75 -14.19 -13.31
CA ASP A 132 9.08 -14.94 -14.51
C ASP A 132 9.03 -14.05 -15.77
N VAL A 133 7.94 -13.28 -15.89
CA VAL A 133 7.76 -12.37 -17.03
C VAL A 133 8.75 -11.21 -16.96
N MET A 134 9.00 -10.63 -15.79
CA MET A 134 10.03 -9.61 -15.58
C MET A 134 11.41 -10.12 -16.03
N LYS A 135 11.79 -11.33 -15.61
CA LYS A 135 13.06 -11.96 -16.01
C LYS A 135 13.16 -12.13 -17.52
N LYS A 136 12.10 -12.67 -18.14
CA LYS A 136 12.04 -12.89 -19.58
C LYS A 136 12.21 -11.59 -20.39
N HIS A 137 11.66 -10.47 -19.88
CA HIS A 137 11.72 -9.17 -20.54
C HIS A 137 12.86 -8.26 -20.04
N GLY A 138 13.81 -8.81 -19.25
CA GLY A 138 14.99 -8.09 -18.80
C GLY A 138 14.73 -7.01 -17.74
N CYS A 139 13.61 -7.09 -17.04
CA CYS A 139 13.26 -6.21 -15.91
C CYS A 139 13.57 -6.93 -14.59
N ASN A 140 14.82 -6.89 -14.14
CA ASN A 140 15.38 -7.80 -13.14
C ASN A 140 15.43 -7.23 -11.71
N LYS A 141 14.31 -6.75 -11.09
CA LYS A 141 14.37 -6.15 -9.74
C LYS A 141 13.03 -6.12 -8.96
N PRO A 142 12.80 -7.06 -8.02
CA PRO A 142 11.63 -7.09 -7.15
C PRO A 142 11.87 -6.77 -5.66
N GLU A 143 10.81 -6.42 -4.91
CA GLU A 143 10.79 -6.02 -3.52
C GLU A 143 9.62 -6.57 -2.68
N LYS A 144 9.79 -6.82 -1.36
CA LYS A 144 8.71 -7.24 -0.44
C LYS A 144 8.91 -7.12 1.10
N VAL A 145 7.85 -7.27 1.90
CA VAL A 145 7.47 -6.82 3.26
C VAL A 145 7.35 -7.98 4.30
N PRO A 146 7.44 -7.94 5.66
CA PRO A 146 7.25 -6.99 6.76
C PRO A 146 8.02 -7.21 8.09
N CYS A 147 7.97 -6.25 9.04
CA CYS A 147 8.45 -6.13 10.43
C CYS A 147 9.95 -6.26 10.68
N PHE A 148 10.53 -5.53 11.60
CA PHE A 148 11.96 -5.23 11.87
C PHE A 148 12.94 -5.90 10.90
N GLU A 149 13.83 -5.11 10.33
CA GLU A 149 14.69 -5.59 9.25
C GLU A 149 15.50 -6.82 9.64
N ASP A 150 15.81 -6.98 10.94
CA ASP A 150 16.60 -8.13 11.48
C ASP A 150 15.80 -9.02 12.46
N SER A 151 14.52 -8.75 12.69
CA SER A 151 13.73 -9.57 13.60
C SER A 151 13.26 -10.87 12.99
N PRO A 152 13.21 -11.98 13.73
CA PRO A 152 12.62 -13.23 13.27
C PRO A 152 11.15 -13.00 12.87
N LEU A 153 10.85 -13.22 11.60
CA LEU A 153 9.50 -13.02 11.07
C LEU A 153 8.60 -14.18 11.49
N LYS A 154 7.56 -13.91 12.29
CA LYS A 154 6.57 -14.91 12.72
C LYS A 154 5.19 -14.55 12.19
N ALA A 155 4.81 -15.13 11.05
CA ALA A 155 3.50 -14.92 10.48
C ALA A 155 2.42 -15.72 11.24
N LEU A 156 1.41 -15.00 11.77
CA LEU A 156 0.36 -15.59 12.62
C LEU A 156 -0.89 -16.04 11.82
N ASN A 157 -0.98 -15.68 10.52
CA ASN A 157 -2.12 -15.98 9.67
C ASN A 157 -1.68 -16.27 8.22
N PRO A 158 -2.56 -16.85 7.37
CA PRO A 158 -2.21 -17.21 5.99
C PRO A 158 -1.78 -16.01 5.14
N TYR A 159 -2.43 -14.85 5.27
CA TYR A 159 -2.01 -13.62 4.58
C TYR A 159 -0.55 -13.25 4.94
N GLY A 160 -0.23 -13.19 6.23
CA GLY A 160 1.14 -12.91 6.68
C GLY A 160 2.14 -13.95 6.18
N ARG A 161 1.76 -15.24 6.12
CA ARG A 161 2.61 -16.29 5.55
C ARG A 161 2.87 -16.09 4.06
N THR A 162 1.87 -15.70 3.26
CA THR A 162 2.13 -15.40 1.84
C THR A 162 3.15 -14.28 1.68
N LYS A 163 3.09 -13.26 2.55
CA LYS A 163 4.05 -12.15 2.52
C LYS A 163 5.47 -12.60 2.92
N LEU A 164 5.59 -13.40 3.96
CA LEU A 164 6.87 -13.98 4.39
C LEU A 164 7.51 -14.86 3.30
N TYR A 165 6.76 -15.80 2.74
CA TYR A 165 7.27 -16.69 1.69
C TYR A 165 7.78 -15.91 0.46
N LEU A 166 7.06 -14.87 0.06
CA LEU A 166 7.51 -14.05 -1.06
C LEU A 166 8.77 -13.25 -0.72
N GLU A 167 8.97 -12.81 0.52
CA GLU A 167 10.22 -12.16 0.95
C GLU A 167 11.41 -13.13 0.84
N GLU A 168 11.28 -14.35 1.36
CA GLU A 168 12.30 -15.38 1.25
C GLU A 168 12.58 -15.75 -0.22
N MET A 169 11.54 -15.98 -1.00
CA MET A 169 11.70 -16.24 -2.45
C MET A 169 12.45 -15.12 -3.17
N LEU A 170 12.24 -13.86 -2.82
CA LEU A 170 12.96 -12.74 -3.42
C LEU A 170 14.45 -12.72 -3.06
N ARG A 171 14.80 -13.11 -1.83
CA ARG A 171 16.19 -13.26 -1.42
C ARG A 171 16.86 -14.37 -2.23
N ASP A 172 16.16 -15.50 -2.42
CA ASP A 172 16.64 -16.60 -3.25
C ASP A 172 16.81 -16.19 -4.72
N TYR A 173 15.82 -15.47 -5.28
CA TYR A 173 15.91 -14.94 -6.65
C TYR A 173 17.08 -13.99 -6.81
N GLN A 174 17.31 -13.07 -5.87
CA GLN A 174 18.44 -12.14 -5.91
C GLN A 174 19.77 -12.87 -5.74
N HIS A 175 19.84 -13.86 -4.84
CA HIS A 175 21.04 -14.67 -4.66
C HIS A 175 21.41 -15.44 -5.95
N ALA A 176 20.42 -16.03 -6.61
CA ALA A 176 20.61 -16.74 -7.87
C ALA A 176 20.86 -15.82 -9.08
N ASN A 177 20.51 -14.55 -8.99
CA ASN A 177 20.65 -13.55 -10.06
C ASN A 177 21.17 -12.24 -9.45
N PRO A 178 22.50 -12.11 -9.21
CA PRO A 178 23.09 -10.98 -8.49
C PRO A 178 22.84 -9.60 -9.13
N GLU A 179 22.49 -9.56 -10.42
CA GLU A 179 22.10 -8.34 -11.13
C GLU A 179 20.70 -7.83 -10.72
N TRP A 180 19.92 -8.64 -9.99
CA TRP A 180 18.63 -8.21 -9.47
C TRP A 180 18.80 -7.26 -8.27
N ARG A 181 18.09 -6.14 -8.29
CA ARG A 181 18.07 -5.13 -7.23
C ARG A 181 16.69 -5.04 -6.62
N THR A 182 16.57 -5.34 -5.35
CA THR A 182 15.30 -5.52 -4.64
C THR A 182 15.27 -4.69 -3.38
N ILE A 183 14.25 -3.86 -3.20
CA ILE A 183 13.97 -3.18 -1.93
C ILE A 183 12.66 -3.70 -1.35
N LEU A 184 12.65 -4.13 -0.11
CA LEU A 184 11.53 -4.69 0.63
C LEU A 184 10.93 -3.63 1.55
N LEU A 185 9.75 -3.08 1.23
CA LEU A 185 9.10 -2.05 2.05
C LEU A 185 8.05 -2.67 2.97
N ARG A 186 8.23 -2.50 4.26
CA ARG A 186 7.41 -3.06 5.32
C ARG A 186 6.53 -1.99 5.92
N TYR A 187 5.24 -1.97 5.53
CA TYR A 187 4.29 -0.97 6.04
C TYR A 187 3.62 -1.44 7.31
N PHE A 188 3.25 -0.44 8.15
CA PHE A 188 2.41 -0.70 9.31
C PHE A 188 0.94 -0.46 8.93
N ASN A 189 0.21 0.45 9.53
CA ASN A 189 -1.21 0.63 9.23
C ASN A 189 -1.43 1.90 8.39
N PRO A 190 -1.44 1.81 7.04
CA PRO A 190 -1.70 2.98 6.20
C PRO A 190 -3.15 3.43 6.35
N ILE A 191 -3.33 4.73 6.58
CA ILE A 191 -4.60 5.41 6.79
C ILE A 191 -4.57 6.81 6.17
N GLY A 192 -5.67 7.55 6.27
CA GLY A 192 -5.82 8.89 5.69
C GLY A 192 -6.26 8.82 4.24
N ALA A 193 -6.17 9.93 3.56
CA ALA A 193 -6.56 10.11 2.17
C ALA A 193 -5.75 11.24 1.57
N HIS A 194 -5.87 11.50 0.27
CA HIS A 194 -5.33 12.71 -0.32
C HIS A 194 -6.05 13.95 0.23
N GLU A 195 -5.33 15.03 0.46
CA GLU A 195 -5.88 16.27 1.07
C GLU A 195 -7.07 16.84 0.30
N SER A 196 -7.14 16.64 -1.03
CA SER A 196 -8.28 17.04 -1.84
C SER A 196 -9.58 16.35 -1.43
N GLY A 197 -9.52 15.18 -0.78
CA GLY A 197 -10.65 14.32 -0.49
C GLY A 197 -11.25 13.63 -1.75
N ASP A 198 -10.51 13.57 -2.85
CA ASP A 198 -10.98 12.95 -4.09
C ASP A 198 -10.53 11.49 -4.26
N ILE A 199 -9.40 11.12 -3.63
CA ILE A 199 -8.92 9.73 -3.56
C ILE A 199 -8.68 9.31 -2.11
N GLY A 200 -9.07 8.06 -1.78
CA GLY A 200 -8.98 7.50 -0.44
C GLY A 200 -9.26 5.99 -0.41
N GLU A 201 -9.33 5.41 0.78
CA GLU A 201 -9.63 3.98 0.94
C GLU A 201 -11.14 3.73 0.84
N ASP A 202 -11.53 2.88 -0.12
CA ASP A 202 -12.91 2.45 -0.33
C ASP A 202 -12.98 0.91 -0.33
N PRO A 203 -13.01 0.28 0.86
CA PRO A 203 -13.09 -1.17 0.96
C PRO A 203 -14.47 -1.67 0.54
N LYS A 204 -14.52 -2.73 -0.28
CA LYS A 204 -15.75 -3.45 -0.58
C LYS A 204 -16.23 -4.18 0.69
N GLY A 205 -17.51 -4.09 1.00
CA GLY A 205 -18.15 -4.75 2.16
C GLY A 205 -17.75 -4.14 3.51
N VAL A 206 -17.55 -5.02 4.50
CA VAL A 206 -17.18 -4.62 5.88
C VAL A 206 -15.69 -4.27 5.94
N PRO A 207 -15.31 -3.03 6.33
CA PRO A 207 -13.90 -2.67 6.46
C PRO A 207 -13.17 -3.54 7.48
N ASN A 208 -12.01 -4.06 7.09
CA ASN A 208 -11.13 -4.80 7.99
C ASN A 208 -10.22 -3.89 8.84
N ASN A 209 -9.99 -2.65 8.38
CA ASN A 209 -9.15 -1.66 9.03
C ASN A 209 -9.95 -0.69 9.90
N LEU A 210 -9.33 -0.18 10.97
CA LEU A 210 -9.97 0.67 11.95
C LEU A 210 -10.56 1.95 11.34
N LEU A 211 -9.76 2.72 10.62
CA LEU A 211 -10.17 4.06 10.19
C LEU A 211 -11.26 4.04 9.11
N PRO A 212 -11.24 3.18 8.09
CA PRO A 212 -12.38 3.01 7.19
C PRO A 212 -13.66 2.54 7.89
N TYR A 213 -13.55 1.77 8.98
CA TYR A 213 -14.70 1.37 9.78
C TYR A 213 -15.30 2.58 10.53
N ILE A 214 -14.44 3.37 11.21
CA ILE A 214 -14.84 4.63 11.87
C ILE A 214 -15.53 5.56 10.86
N GLN A 215 -14.95 5.71 9.67
CA GLN A 215 -15.52 6.48 8.57
C GLN A 215 -16.95 6.04 8.24
N GLN A 216 -17.20 4.73 8.09
CA GLN A 216 -18.53 4.21 7.80
C GLN A 216 -19.52 4.44 8.94
N VAL A 217 -19.07 4.49 10.20
CA VAL A 217 -19.91 4.90 11.33
C VAL A 217 -20.22 6.40 11.25
N ALA A 218 -19.24 7.25 10.98
CA ALA A 218 -19.41 8.70 10.87
C ALA A 218 -20.39 9.13 9.78
N VAL A 219 -20.41 8.41 8.65
CA VAL A 219 -21.37 8.64 7.54
C VAL A 219 -22.68 7.83 7.68
N ALA A 220 -22.93 7.25 8.87
CA ALA A 220 -24.13 6.49 9.21
C ALA A 220 -24.40 5.21 8.37
N ARG A 221 -23.36 4.65 7.74
CA ARG A 221 -23.44 3.31 7.10
C ARG A 221 -23.40 2.18 8.11
N ARG A 222 -22.89 2.44 9.34
CA ARG A 222 -22.82 1.51 10.47
C ARG A 222 -23.29 2.17 11.75
N PRO A 223 -23.91 1.41 12.67
CA PRO A 223 -24.47 2.00 13.89
C PRO A 223 -23.40 2.37 14.93
N GLU A 224 -22.35 1.56 15.03
CA GLU A 224 -21.31 1.70 16.07
C GLU A 224 -19.98 1.07 15.67
N LEU A 225 -18.89 1.49 16.32
CA LEU A 225 -17.57 0.90 16.18
C LEU A 225 -17.36 -0.20 17.25
N ASN A 226 -17.05 -1.42 16.83
CA ASN A 226 -16.60 -2.47 17.73
C ASN A 226 -15.11 -2.32 18.03
N VAL A 227 -14.74 -2.05 19.29
CA VAL A 227 -13.36 -2.01 19.79
C VAL A 227 -13.02 -3.34 20.45
N TYR A 228 -12.11 -4.09 19.85
CA TYR A 228 -11.75 -5.44 20.27
C TYR A 228 -10.55 -5.41 21.22
N GLY A 229 -10.77 -5.87 22.48
CA GLY A 229 -9.81 -5.84 23.57
C GLY A 229 -9.80 -4.47 24.27
N HIS A 230 -10.01 -4.51 25.60
CA HIS A 230 -10.02 -3.33 26.47
C HIS A 230 -9.27 -3.60 27.79
N ASP A 231 -8.49 -4.68 27.79
CA ASP A 231 -7.75 -5.22 28.93
C ASP A 231 -6.27 -5.46 28.60
N TYR A 232 -5.75 -4.84 27.53
CA TYR A 232 -4.32 -4.87 27.19
C TYR A 232 -3.52 -3.99 28.19
N ARG A 233 -2.22 -4.30 28.35
CA ARG A 233 -1.31 -3.53 29.20
C ARG A 233 -0.82 -2.26 28.48
N THR A 234 -1.77 -1.43 28.06
CA THR A 234 -1.55 -0.20 27.31
C THR A 234 -2.15 1.00 28.05
N ARG A 235 -1.95 2.21 27.55
CA ARG A 235 -2.38 3.46 28.24
C ARG A 235 -3.89 3.52 28.54
N ASP A 236 -4.71 2.95 27.66
CA ASP A 236 -6.18 2.97 27.76
C ASP A 236 -6.81 1.57 27.69
N GLY A 237 -6.00 0.53 27.73
CA GLY A 237 -6.44 -0.85 27.68
C GLY A 237 -6.68 -1.38 26.26
N THR A 238 -6.59 -0.54 25.21
CA THR A 238 -6.80 -0.96 23.82
C THR A 238 -5.48 -1.24 23.11
N ALA A 239 -5.52 -1.96 21.98
CA ALA A 239 -4.32 -2.32 21.23
C ALA A 239 -3.60 -1.10 20.65
N VAL A 240 -2.25 -1.17 20.60
CA VAL A 240 -1.39 -0.12 20.02
C VAL A 240 -0.94 -0.52 18.63
N ARG A 241 -1.05 0.40 17.68
CA ARG A 241 -0.55 0.22 16.29
C ARG A 241 0.20 1.47 15.83
N ASP A 242 1.11 1.28 14.88
CA ASP A 242 1.71 2.38 14.15
C ASP A 242 0.83 2.69 12.94
N TYR A 243 0.26 3.88 12.92
CA TYR A 243 -0.53 4.38 11.80
C TYR A 243 0.29 5.35 10.99
N ILE A 244 0.35 5.13 9.69
CA ILE A 244 1.09 5.98 8.75
C ILE A 244 0.13 6.61 7.75
N HIS A 245 0.32 7.89 7.44
CA HIS A 245 -0.45 8.55 6.39
C HIS A 245 -0.12 7.93 5.03
N VAL A 246 -1.14 7.65 4.21
CA VAL A 246 -0.96 7.01 2.90
C VAL A 246 -0.08 7.84 1.96
N VAL A 247 -0.09 9.16 2.09
CA VAL A 247 0.79 10.07 1.33
C VAL A 247 2.26 9.90 1.77
N ASP A 248 2.54 9.83 3.08
CA ASP A 248 3.89 9.53 3.58
C ASP A 248 4.37 8.15 3.10
N LEU A 249 3.46 7.18 3.10
CA LEU A 249 3.80 5.85 2.58
C LEU A 249 4.14 5.89 1.09
N ALA A 250 3.39 6.64 0.29
CA ALA A 250 3.69 6.85 -1.13
C ALA A 250 5.03 7.57 -1.32
N ASP A 251 5.32 8.63 -0.52
CA ASP A 251 6.65 9.29 -0.49
C ASP A 251 7.77 8.28 -0.18
N GLY A 252 7.54 7.35 0.74
CA GLY A 252 8.50 6.29 1.06
C GLY A 252 8.81 5.35 -0.11
N HIS A 253 7.82 5.07 -0.96
CA HIS A 253 8.03 4.32 -2.19
C HIS A 253 8.86 5.11 -3.21
N ILE A 254 8.63 6.42 -3.31
CA ILE A 254 9.46 7.29 -4.18
C ILE A 254 10.91 7.29 -3.70
N ALA A 255 11.16 7.50 -2.40
CA ALA A 255 12.50 7.49 -1.84
C ALA A 255 13.21 6.13 -2.05
N ALA A 256 12.50 5.03 -1.87
CA ALA A 256 13.03 3.70 -2.14
C ALA A 256 13.34 3.49 -3.63
N LEU A 257 12.49 3.98 -4.53
CA LEU A 257 12.71 3.92 -5.98
C LEU A 257 13.95 4.74 -6.39
N GLU A 258 14.12 5.94 -5.84
CA GLU A 258 15.30 6.79 -6.05
C GLU A 258 16.57 6.10 -5.53
N LYS A 259 16.56 5.53 -4.33
CA LYS A 259 17.65 4.71 -3.77
C LYS A 259 18.00 3.54 -4.67
N LEU A 260 16.99 2.82 -5.18
CA LEU A 260 17.18 1.69 -6.09
C LEU A 260 17.89 2.11 -7.39
N PHE A 261 17.56 3.27 -7.93
CA PHE A 261 18.24 3.80 -9.12
C PHE A 261 19.65 4.30 -8.83
N ALA A 262 19.86 4.88 -7.64
CA ALA A 262 21.16 5.45 -7.25
C ALA A 262 22.19 4.39 -6.82
N THR A 263 21.76 3.16 -6.44
CA THR A 263 22.64 2.13 -5.87
C THR A 263 22.64 0.88 -6.74
N PRO A 264 23.58 0.75 -7.70
CA PRO A 264 23.62 -0.37 -8.66
C PRO A 264 23.78 -1.76 -8.03
N ASP A 265 24.40 -1.85 -6.88
CA ASP A 265 24.76 -3.08 -6.15
C ASP A 265 23.97 -3.25 -4.84
N ILE A 266 22.78 -2.65 -4.75
CA ILE A 266 21.95 -2.68 -3.53
C ILE A 266 21.54 -4.09 -3.09
N GLY A 267 21.55 -5.07 -4.01
CA GLY A 267 21.15 -6.45 -3.73
C GLY A 267 19.67 -6.55 -3.33
N CYS A 268 19.39 -7.21 -2.21
CA CYS A 268 18.07 -7.33 -1.62
C CYS A 268 18.05 -6.73 -0.21
N VAL A 269 17.40 -5.58 -0.02
CA VAL A 269 17.39 -4.83 1.24
C VAL A 269 15.97 -4.51 1.71
N ALA A 270 15.72 -4.58 3.03
CA ALA A 270 14.42 -4.26 3.63
C ALA A 270 14.46 -2.91 4.35
N TYR A 271 13.32 -2.17 4.32
CA TYR A 271 13.07 -0.94 5.07
C TYR A 271 11.67 -0.94 5.67
N ASN A 272 11.55 -0.53 6.92
CA ASN A 272 10.27 -0.28 7.57
C ASN A 272 9.75 1.12 7.24
N LEU A 273 8.52 1.21 6.78
CA LEU A 273 7.81 2.47 6.56
C LEU A 273 6.66 2.61 7.58
N GLY A 274 6.91 3.37 8.62
CA GLY A 274 6.00 3.69 9.71
C GLY A 274 6.30 5.08 10.27
N THR A 275 5.65 5.44 11.36
CA THR A 275 5.94 6.69 12.07
C THR A 275 6.90 6.48 13.24
N GLY A 276 7.14 5.23 13.65
CA GLY A 276 7.84 4.88 14.88
C GLY A 276 7.04 5.18 16.14
N ARG A 277 5.76 5.53 16.02
CA ARG A 277 4.89 5.93 17.14
C ARG A 277 3.70 5.00 17.25
N GLY A 278 3.52 4.43 18.44
CA GLY A 278 2.37 3.61 18.76
C GLY A 278 1.17 4.47 19.19
N THR A 279 0.04 4.32 18.52
CA THR A 279 -1.24 4.96 18.83
C THR A 279 -2.25 3.89 19.24
N THR A 280 -3.00 4.11 20.32
CA THR A 280 -4.06 3.20 20.77
C THR A 280 -5.32 3.36 19.92
N VAL A 281 -6.23 2.38 19.99
CA VAL A 281 -7.51 2.46 19.26
C VAL A 281 -8.36 3.64 19.75
N LEU A 282 -8.44 3.88 21.07
CA LEU A 282 -9.24 4.99 21.60
C LEU A 282 -8.60 6.36 21.36
N GLU A 283 -7.25 6.47 21.31
CA GLU A 283 -6.58 7.68 20.86
C GLU A 283 -6.94 8.01 19.40
N MET A 284 -6.96 7.01 18.52
CA MET A 284 -7.38 7.18 17.12
C MET A 284 -8.83 7.61 17.01
N VAL A 285 -9.75 6.99 17.77
CA VAL A 285 -11.17 7.40 17.83
C VAL A 285 -11.28 8.84 18.28
N SER A 286 -10.58 9.22 19.35
CA SER A 286 -10.60 10.60 19.87
C SER A 286 -10.08 11.63 18.85
N ALA A 287 -9.02 11.28 18.12
CA ALA A 287 -8.49 12.16 17.07
C ALA A 287 -9.47 12.30 15.90
N PHE A 288 -10.13 11.21 15.51
CA PHE A 288 -11.13 11.26 14.44
C PHE A 288 -12.38 12.06 14.88
N GLU A 289 -12.83 11.93 16.13
CA GLU A 289 -13.93 12.72 16.68
C GLU A 289 -13.66 14.22 16.61
N LYS A 290 -12.40 14.66 16.84
CA LYS A 290 -12.02 16.08 16.67
C LYS A 290 -12.20 16.53 15.22
N ALA A 291 -11.75 15.74 14.23
CA ALA A 291 -11.88 16.06 12.82
C ALA A 291 -13.35 16.01 12.34
N TYR A 292 -14.12 15.05 12.85
CA TYR A 292 -15.53 14.87 12.55
C TYR A 292 -16.45 15.91 13.21
N GLY A 293 -16.07 16.37 14.40
CA GLY A 293 -16.86 17.31 15.22
C GLY A 293 -17.99 16.66 16.04
N LYS A 294 -18.11 15.32 16.06
CA LYS A 294 -19.12 14.57 16.82
C LYS A 294 -18.53 13.31 17.42
N LYS A 295 -19.24 12.72 18.37
CA LYS A 295 -18.85 11.44 18.98
C LYS A 295 -19.10 10.26 18.04
N ILE A 296 -18.21 9.28 18.09
CA ILE A 296 -18.36 7.99 17.42
C ILE A 296 -18.93 6.99 18.45
N PRO A 297 -20.10 6.39 18.22
CA PRO A 297 -20.61 5.32 19.07
C PRO A 297 -19.63 4.14 19.10
N VAL A 298 -19.21 3.74 20.31
CA VAL A 298 -18.21 2.69 20.54
C VAL A 298 -18.82 1.58 21.39
N LYS A 299 -18.60 0.34 20.96
CA LYS A 299 -18.89 -0.88 21.74
C LYS A 299 -17.62 -1.63 22.04
N MET A 300 -17.34 -1.81 23.33
CA MET A 300 -16.19 -2.59 23.78
C MET A 300 -16.48 -4.09 23.66
N CYS A 301 -15.57 -4.81 22.99
CA CYS A 301 -15.68 -6.24 22.71
C CYS A 301 -14.48 -7.00 23.29
N PRO A 302 -14.58 -8.31 23.55
CA PRO A 302 -13.44 -9.15 23.92
C PRO A 302 -12.31 -9.11 22.88
N ARG A 303 -11.09 -9.48 23.28
CA ARG A 303 -9.93 -9.61 22.37
C ARG A 303 -10.25 -10.57 21.23
N ARG A 304 -9.76 -10.25 20.03
CA ARG A 304 -9.77 -11.20 18.91
C ARG A 304 -8.59 -12.16 19.06
N PRO A 305 -8.76 -13.46 18.76
CA PRO A 305 -7.65 -14.40 18.73
C PRO A 305 -6.54 -13.95 17.76
N GLY A 306 -5.29 -13.96 18.24
CA GLY A 306 -4.13 -13.60 17.42
C GLY A 306 -3.83 -12.10 17.34
N ASP A 307 -4.59 -11.21 18.01
CA ASP A 307 -4.24 -9.79 18.08
C ASP A 307 -3.06 -9.57 19.05
N SER A 308 -2.04 -8.86 18.56
CA SER A 308 -0.91 -8.41 19.39
C SER A 308 -1.27 -7.17 20.17
N GLU A 309 -0.74 -7.05 21.39
CA GLU A 309 -0.94 -5.90 22.27
C GLU A 309 -0.37 -4.62 21.68
N GLN A 310 0.87 -4.65 21.17
CA GLN A 310 1.57 -3.51 20.61
C GLN A 310 2.37 -3.91 19.36
N VAL A 311 2.24 -3.11 18.29
CA VAL A 311 3.01 -3.26 17.05
C VAL A 311 3.30 -1.87 16.50
N TYR A 312 4.57 -1.48 16.42
CA TYR A 312 5.04 -0.23 15.81
C TYR A 312 6.43 -0.41 15.19
N ALA A 313 6.81 0.49 14.27
CA ALA A 313 8.03 0.41 13.49
C ALA A 313 9.28 0.85 14.28
N SER A 314 10.43 0.33 13.87
CA SER A 314 11.69 1.08 13.94
C SER A 314 11.95 1.64 12.54
N THR A 315 12.06 2.96 12.41
CA THR A 315 12.21 3.67 11.12
C THR A 315 13.63 4.19 10.88
N ALA A 316 14.54 3.96 11.83
CA ALA A 316 15.89 4.50 11.81
C ALA A 316 16.63 4.20 10.50
N LYS A 317 16.53 2.97 10.00
CA LYS A 317 17.17 2.56 8.75
C LYS A 317 16.62 3.29 7.53
N ALA A 318 15.29 3.48 7.46
CA ALA A 318 14.68 4.25 6.38
C ALA A 318 15.07 5.73 6.44
N GLU A 319 15.18 6.31 7.64
CA GLU A 319 15.66 7.69 7.83
C GLU A 319 17.12 7.84 7.39
N GLU A 320 18.01 6.91 7.78
CA GLU A 320 19.43 6.97 7.47
C GLU A 320 19.74 6.67 6.00
N GLU A 321 19.16 5.61 5.43
CA GLU A 321 19.55 5.11 4.11
C GLU A 321 18.69 5.64 2.95
N LEU A 322 17.41 5.98 3.19
CA LEU A 322 16.51 6.56 2.20
C LEU A 322 16.37 8.07 2.33
N GLY A 323 16.81 8.66 3.46
CA GLY A 323 16.53 10.07 3.79
C GLY A 323 15.04 10.33 3.98
N TRP A 324 14.25 9.27 4.25
CA TRP A 324 12.80 9.36 4.34
C TRP A 324 12.31 9.29 5.79
N ARG A 325 11.34 10.13 6.11
CA ARG A 325 10.65 10.16 7.40
C ARG A 325 9.19 10.54 7.20
N ALA A 326 8.29 9.87 7.94
CA ALA A 326 6.88 10.25 7.98
C ALA A 326 6.70 11.68 8.53
N LYS A 327 5.89 12.49 7.87
CA LYS A 327 5.69 13.93 8.15
C LYS A 327 4.34 14.19 8.84
N TYR A 328 3.29 13.43 8.44
CA TYR A 328 1.93 13.63 8.90
C TYR A 328 1.68 12.98 10.25
N GLY A 329 0.99 13.70 11.14
CA GLY A 329 0.53 13.19 12.43
C GLY A 329 -0.89 12.64 12.37
N ILE A 330 -1.37 12.16 13.52
CA ILE A 330 -2.71 11.57 13.67
C ILE A 330 -3.82 12.57 13.31
N GLU A 331 -3.61 13.87 13.54
CA GLU A 331 -4.61 14.90 13.26
C GLU A 331 -4.81 15.10 11.75
N GLU A 332 -3.71 15.15 10.99
CA GLU A 332 -3.76 15.20 9.52
C GLU A 332 -4.38 13.92 8.95
N MET A 333 -3.96 12.75 9.43
CA MET A 333 -4.53 11.47 9.01
C MET A 333 -6.05 11.43 9.16
N CYS A 334 -6.57 11.87 10.31
CA CYS A 334 -8.01 11.90 10.60
C CYS A 334 -8.74 12.99 9.80
N ARG A 335 -8.13 14.17 9.64
CA ARG A 335 -8.68 15.27 8.83
C ARG A 335 -8.88 14.83 7.38
N ASP A 336 -7.85 14.24 6.77
CA ASP A 336 -7.89 13.89 5.36
C ASP A 336 -8.79 12.68 5.11
N GLN A 337 -8.81 11.72 6.04
CA GLN A 337 -9.79 10.62 6.03
C GLN A 337 -11.23 11.15 6.11
N TRP A 338 -11.49 12.14 6.97
CA TRP A 338 -12.83 12.72 7.09
C TRP A 338 -13.20 13.57 5.87
N ASN A 339 -12.24 14.29 5.27
CA ASN A 339 -12.47 15.02 4.02
C ASN A 339 -12.89 14.07 2.90
N TRP A 340 -12.23 12.93 2.77
CA TRP A 340 -12.61 11.86 1.84
C TRP A 340 -14.02 11.34 2.15
N ALA A 341 -14.28 10.93 3.38
CA ALA A 341 -15.58 10.37 3.80
C ALA A 341 -16.74 11.30 3.58
N LYS A 342 -16.56 12.60 3.88
CA LYS A 342 -17.59 13.62 3.70
C LYS A 342 -17.93 13.87 2.23
N LYS A 343 -16.95 13.85 1.35
CA LYS A 343 -17.15 13.99 -0.10
C LYS A 343 -17.72 12.71 -0.71
N ASN A 344 -17.36 11.55 -0.16
CA ASN A 344 -17.64 10.24 -0.74
C ASN A 344 -18.27 9.29 0.32
N PRO A 345 -19.49 9.58 0.81
CA PRO A 345 -20.09 8.80 1.89
C PRO A 345 -20.33 7.33 1.51
N TYR A 346 -20.41 7.03 0.22
CA TYR A 346 -20.56 5.68 -0.35
C TYR A 346 -19.35 5.24 -1.19
N GLY A 347 -18.19 5.85 -0.97
CA GLY A 347 -16.98 5.54 -1.72
C GLY A 347 -16.99 6.12 -3.13
N TYR A 348 -16.26 5.50 -4.04
CA TYR A 348 -16.14 5.95 -5.42
C TYR A 348 -17.44 5.84 -6.23
N CYS A 349 -18.32 4.89 -5.88
CA CYS A 349 -19.57 4.63 -6.63
C CYS A 349 -20.66 5.68 -6.43
N GLY A 350 -20.55 6.55 -5.44
CA GLY A 350 -21.41 7.73 -5.26
C GLY A 350 -22.86 7.50 -4.81
N ASN A 351 -23.40 6.27 -4.87
CA ASN A 351 -24.79 5.94 -4.56
C ASN A 351 -24.94 4.76 -3.58
N ALA A 352 -25.90 4.88 -2.64
CA ALA A 352 -26.22 3.80 -1.68
C ALA A 352 -26.70 2.47 -2.34
N ALA A 353 -27.15 2.50 -3.57
CA ALA A 353 -27.69 1.35 -4.28
C ALA A 353 -26.62 0.43 -4.90
N GLU A 354 -25.42 0.95 -5.19
CA GLU A 354 -24.33 0.23 -5.84
C GLU A 354 -23.34 -0.42 -4.85
N ASN A 355 -23.45 -0.09 -3.56
CA ASN A 355 -22.60 -0.60 -2.49
C ASN A 355 -23.28 -1.73 -1.67
N LYS A 356 -24.17 -2.49 -2.29
CA LYS A 356 -24.74 -3.68 -1.66
C LYS A 356 -23.85 -4.87 -1.96
N ASP A 357 -23.12 -5.27 -0.88
CA ASP A 357 -22.40 -6.55 -0.61
C ASP A 357 -21.30 -6.97 -1.56
#